data_26107519ffe05cf920a463c2b197a297
#
_entry.id   26107519ffe05cf920a463c2b197a297
#
_cell.length_a   1.000
_cell.length_b   1.000
_cell.length_c   1.000
_cell.angle_alpha   90.00
_cell.angle_beta   90.00
_cell.angle_gamma   90.00
#
_symmetry.space_group_name_H-M   'P 1'
#
loop_
_entity.id
_entity.type
_entity.pdbx_description
1 polymer ?
#
loop_
_entity_poly.entity_id
_entity_poly.type
_entity_poly.pdbx_seq_one_letter_code
_entity_poly.pdbx_strand_id
1 'polypeptide(L)'
;DNKYYERYLKKSFLLIIITFSFWSCEDKTKATPELDSIVISPVISILQPGQTIQLSALVIDKENSSMDIPVVWSSTNDQVATITKEGVVTGVGRGEANIYATIDNVQGMSEVLVSDSRRRVLSEMFTSST
;
A
#
# COMPACT_ATOMS: atom_id res chain seq x y z
N ASP A 1 17.99 -64.44 -16.05
CA ASP A 1 17.93 -63.19 -16.75
C ASP A 1 17.75 -61.97 -15.87
N ASN A 2 18.62 -61.87 -14.93
CA ASN A 2 18.67 -60.74 -14.05
C ASN A 2 18.99 -59.43 -14.74
N LYS A 3 19.63 -59.52 -15.91
CA LYS A 3 20.02 -58.32 -16.67
C LYS A 3 18.82 -57.52 -17.19
N TYR A 4 17.74 -58.17 -17.47
CA TYR A 4 16.52 -57.48 -17.92
C TYR A 4 15.85 -56.68 -16.80
N TYR A 5 15.84 -57.25 -15.63
CA TYR A 5 15.24 -56.58 -14.47
C TYR A 5 16.04 -55.39 -14.05
N GLU A 6 17.36 -55.47 -14.10
CA GLU A 6 18.22 -54.34 -13.75
C GLU A 6 18.04 -53.16 -14.71
N ARG A 7 17.85 -53.46 -15.99
CA ARG A 7 17.61 -52.38 -16.95
C ARG A 7 16.26 -51.70 -16.74
N TYR A 8 15.26 -52.46 -16.41
CA TYR A 8 13.93 -51.95 -16.14
C TYR A 8 13.92 -51.10 -14.87
N LEU A 9 14.55 -51.57 -13.85
CA LEU A 9 14.65 -50.82 -12.59
C LEU A 9 15.36 -49.52 -12.77
N LYS A 10 16.46 -49.50 -13.50
CA LYS A 10 17.19 -48.29 -13.77
C LYS A 10 16.39 -47.27 -14.56
N LYS A 11 15.66 -47.72 -15.56
CA LYS A 11 14.84 -46.83 -16.38
C LYS A 11 13.69 -46.23 -15.57
N SER A 12 13.00 -47.03 -14.79
CA SER A 12 11.90 -46.51 -13.99
C SER A 12 12.38 -45.61 -12.89
N PHE A 13 13.58 -45.87 -12.35
CA PHE A 13 14.18 -44.98 -11.35
C PHE A 13 14.51 -43.62 -11.93
N LEU A 14 15.07 -43.59 -13.12
CA LEU A 14 15.37 -42.35 -13.82
C LEU A 14 14.11 -41.54 -14.14
N LEU A 15 13.06 -42.22 -14.57
CA LEU A 15 11.78 -41.56 -14.83
C LEU A 15 11.18 -40.92 -13.60
N ILE A 16 11.26 -41.61 -12.47
CA ILE A 16 10.76 -41.08 -11.20
C ILE A 16 11.54 -39.84 -10.78
N ILE A 17 12.85 -39.84 -10.95
CA ILE A 17 13.67 -38.70 -10.61
C ILE A 17 13.34 -37.49 -11.50
N ILE A 18 13.15 -37.71 -12.79
CA ILE A 18 12.81 -36.64 -13.72
C ILE A 18 11.43 -36.04 -13.39
N THR A 19 10.45 -36.86 -13.10
CA THR A 19 9.12 -36.36 -12.74
C THR A 19 9.15 -35.61 -11.41
N PHE A 20 9.95 -36.06 -10.47
CA PHE A 20 10.08 -35.40 -9.18
C PHE A 20 10.75 -34.03 -9.32
N SER A 21 11.80 -33.93 -10.13
CA SER A 21 12.45 -32.63 -10.33
C SER A 21 11.57 -31.69 -11.13
N PHE A 22 10.75 -32.19 -12.03
CA PHE A 22 9.78 -31.36 -12.73
C PHE A 22 8.72 -30.81 -11.78
N TRP A 23 8.23 -31.61 -10.91
CA TRP A 23 7.28 -31.19 -9.89
C TRP A 23 7.85 -30.12 -8.97
N SER A 24 9.10 -30.30 -8.56
CA SER A 24 9.78 -29.34 -7.72
C SER A 24 9.96 -27.99 -8.44
N CYS A 25 10.13 -28.00 -9.75
CA CYS A 25 10.23 -26.77 -10.53
C CYS A 25 8.90 -26.00 -10.58
N GLU A 26 7.79 -26.68 -10.62
CA GLU A 26 6.48 -26.02 -10.63
C GLU A 26 6.19 -25.28 -9.36
N ASP A 27 6.61 -25.82 -8.24
CA ASP A 27 6.38 -25.18 -6.94
C ASP A 27 7.09 -23.84 -6.81
N LYS A 28 8.17 -23.65 -7.53
CA LYS A 28 8.96 -22.43 -7.45
C LYS A 28 8.47 -21.32 -8.36
N THR A 29 7.57 -21.61 -9.26
CA THR A 29 6.99 -20.61 -10.12
C THR A 29 5.83 -19.90 -9.43
N LYS A 30 5.97 -19.67 -8.16
CA LYS A 30 5.01 -18.88 -7.46
C LYS A 30 5.03 -17.48 -8.05
N ALA A 31 3.95 -17.08 -8.65
CA ALA A 31 3.82 -15.76 -9.23
C ALA A 31 4.06 -14.71 -8.17
N THR A 32 4.75 -13.64 -8.54
CA THR A 32 4.81 -12.46 -7.69
C THR A 32 3.38 -12.01 -7.45
N PRO A 33 3.05 -11.67 -6.18
CA PRO A 33 1.71 -11.21 -5.90
C PRO A 33 1.41 -9.95 -6.72
N GLU A 34 0.32 -9.99 -7.43
CA GLU A 34 -0.11 -8.88 -8.27
C GLU A 34 -0.88 -7.89 -7.43
N LEU A 35 -0.45 -6.65 -7.43
CA LEU A 35 -1.08 -5.59 -6.66
C LEU A 35 -2.44 -5.25 -7.25
N ASP A 36 -3.45 -5.12 -6.40
CA ASP A 36 -4.79 -4.72 -6.81
C ASP A 36 -5.08 -3.28 -6.44
N SER A 37 -4.91 -2.95 -5.16
CA SER A 37 -5.28 -1.62 -4.69
C SER A 37 -4.46 -1.22 -3.46
N ILE A 38 -4.46 0.09 -3.21
CA ILE A 38 -3.87 0.66 -2.00
C ILE A 38 -4.97 1.47 -1.32
N VAL A 39 -5.25 1.13 -0.07
CA VAL A 39 -6.24 1.83 0.75
C VAL A 39 -5.51 2.67 1.78
N ILE A 40 -5.76 3.98 1.77
CA ILE A 40 -5.18 4.88 2.75
C ILE A 40 -6.22 5.18 3.82
N SER A 41 -5.80 5.16 5.06
CA SER A 41 -6.65 5.48 6.19
C SER A 41 -5.98 6.52 7.08
N PRO A 42 -6.69 7.58 7.47
CA PRO A 42 -8.04 7.95 7.05
C PRO A 42 -8.09 8.45 5.61
N VAL A 43 -9.25 8.32 4.96
CA VAL A 43 -9.46 8.77 3.58
C VAL A 43 -9.51 10.29 3.49
N ILE A 44 -10.05 10.92 4.51
CA ILE A 44 -10.18 12.38 4.61
C ILE A 44 -9.66 12.81 5.98
N SER A 45 -8.87 13.87 5.99
CA SER A 45 -8.33 14.44 7.23
C SER A 45 -8.49 15.94 7.23
N ILE A 46 -8.83 16.50 8.38
CA ILE A 46 -8.91 17.94 8.56
C ILE A 46 -7.86 18.33 9.60
N LEU A 47 -6.97 19.20 9.20
CA LEU A 47 -5.85 19.67 10.04
C LEU A 47 -5.89 21.17 10.19
N GLN A 48 -5.31 21.64 11.28
CA GLN A 48 -4.95 23.05 11.41
C GLN A 48 -3.49 23.23 10.99
N PRO A 49 -3.10 24.43 10.58
CA PRO A 49 -1.69 24.69 10.29
C PRO A 49 -0.81 24.33 11.49
N GLY A 50 0.23 23.53 11.25
CA GLY A 50 1.12 23.02 12.28
C GLY A 50 0.74 21.69 12.89
N GLN A 51 -0.46 21.19 12.62
CA GLN A 51 -0.86 19.87 13.09
C GLN A 51 -0.35 18.75 12.20
N THR A 52 -0.19 17.59 12.80
CA THR A 52 0.26 16.39 12.08
C THR A 52 -0.74 15.27 12.25
N ILE A 53 -0.77 14.37 11.27
CA ILE A 53 -1.56 13.14 11.34
C ILE A 53 -0.78 12.00 10.69
N GLN A 54 -0.89 10.81 11.24
CA GLN A 54 -0.29 9.62 10.69
C GLN A 54 -1.27 8.97 9.73
N LEU A 55 -0.89 8.82 8.46
CA LEU A 55 -1.62 8.02 7.49
C LEU A 55 -1.07 6.62 7.43
N SER A 56 -1.94 5.68 7.18
CA SER A 56 -1.59 4.28 6.97
C SER A 56 -2.00 3.87 5.57
N ALA A 57 -1.15 3.14 4.88
CA ALA A 57 -1.45 2.58 3.58
C ALA A 57 -1.53 1.07 3.70
N LEU A 58 -2.65 0.50 3.30
CA LEU A 58 -2.85 -0.93 3.23
C LEU A 58 -2.79 -1.36 1.78
N VAL A 59 -1.81 -2.18 1.45
CA VAL A 59 -1.62 -2.70 0.10
C VAL A 59 -2.34 -4.04 0.00
N ILE A 60 -3.17 -4.19 -1.01
CA ILE A 60 -4.00 -5.37 -1.21
C ILE A 60 -3.67 -5.97 -2.56
N ASP A 61 -3.47 -7.29 -2.58
CA ASP A 61 -3.24 -8.02 -3.82
C ASP A 61 -4.56 -8.51 -4.43
N LYS A 62 -4.49 -9.11 -5.59
CA LYS A 62 -5.67 -9.61 -6.30
C LYS A 62 -6.38 -10.76 -5.59
N GLU A 63 -5.72 -11.36 -4.63
CA GLU A 63 -6.32 -12.41 -3.80
C GLU A 63 -6.97 -11.86 -2.53
N ASN A 64 -7.02 -10.53 -2.42
CA ASN A 64 -7.57 -9.80 -1.28
C ASN A 64 -6.77 -10.03 0.01
N SER A 65 -5.48 -10.27 -0.13
CA SER A 65 -4.56 -10.38 1.00
C SER A 65 -3.81 -9.08 1.20
N SER A 66 -3.60 -8.72 2.44
CA SER A 66 -2.82 -7.53 2.77
C SER A 66 -1.33 -7.83 2.70
N MET A 67 -0.59 -6.89 2.16
CA MET A 67 0.85 -7.01 1.98
C MET A 67 1.56 -5.87 2.69
N ASP A 68 2.65 -6.19 3.36
CA ASP A 68 3.48 -5.18 4.01
C ASP A 68 4.59 -4.76 3.05
N ILE A 69 4.25 -3.86 2.15
CA ILE A 69 5.18 -3.31 1.16
C ILE A 69 5.26 -1.81 1.37
N PRO A 70 6.47 -1.24 1.37
CA PRO A 70 6.61 0.20 1.52
C PRO A 70 6.04 0.94 0.31
N VAL A 71 5.29 1.99 0.59
CA VAL A 71 4.70 2.84 -0.44
C VAL A 71 5.50 4.13 -0.58
N VAL A 72 5.41 4.76 -1.74
CA VAL A 72 5.99 6.08 -1.98
C VAL A 72 4.89 7.11 -1.76
N TRP A 73 5.08 7.97 -0.76
CA TRP A 73 4.15 9.02 -0.43
C TRP A 73 4.44 10.29 -1.21
N SER A 74 3.39 10.99 -1.61
CA SER A 74 3.53 12.29 -2.27
C SER A 74 2.32 13.17 -1.97
N SER A 75 2.54 14.49 -2.02
CA SER A 75 1.50 15.50 -1.82
C SER A 75 1.34 16.30 -3.11
N THR A 76 0.12 16.66 -3.44
CA THR A 76 -0.15 17.51 -4.61
C THR A 76 0.18 18.98 -4.35
N ASN A 77 0.24 19.38 -3.08
CA ASN A 77 0.52 20.77 -2.73
C ASN A 77 1.25 20.85 -1.40
N ASP A 78 2.56 20.98 -1.45
CA ASP A 78 3.39 21.05 -0.26
C ASP A 78 3.20 22.35 0.53
N GLN A 79 2.62 23.37 -0.08
CA GLN A 79 2.30 24.61 0.61
C GLN A 79 1.07 24.47 1.51
N VAL A 80 0.25 23.47 1.26
CA VAL A 80 -0.93 23.16 2.07
C VAL A 80 -0.61 22.05 3.07
N ALA A 81 -0.03 20.97 2.60
CA ALA A 81 0.31 19.83 3.44
C ALA A 81 1.53 19.10 2.89
N THR A 82 2.44 18.73 3.77
CA THR A 82 3.61 17.92 3.43
C THR A 82 3.47 16.54 4.01
N ILE A 83 4.17 15.56 3.43
CA ILE A 83 4.16 14.20 3.94
C ILE A 83 5.59 13.63 3.99
N THR A 84 5.87 12.89 5.05
CA THR A 84 7.15 12.19 5.22
C THR A 84 7.09 10.80 4.61
N LYS A 85 8.25 10.16 4.55
CA LYS A 85 8.34 8.78 4.05
C LYS A 85 7.57 7.77 4.92
N GLU A 86 7.38 8.11 6.18
CA GLU A 86 6.67 7.29 7.14
C GLU A 86 5.16 7.49 7.10
N GLY A 87 4.69 8.41 6.26
CA GLY A 87 3.27 8.69 6.13
C GLY A 87 2.74 9.73 7.11
N VAL A 88 3.61 10.56 7.70
CA VAL A 88 3.17 11.63 8.59
C VAL A 88 2.91 12.89 7.78
N VAL A 89 1.67 13.35 7.80
CA VAL A 89 1.24 14.56 7.13
C VAL A 89 1.29 15.73 8.09
N THR A 90 1.83 16.85 7.62
CA THR A 90 1.87 18.11 8.39
C THR A 90 1.08 19.16 7.63
N GLY A 91 0.11 19.79 8.32
CA GLY A 91 -0.59 20.94 7.78
C GLY A 91 0.34 22.15 7.76
N VAL A 92 0.46 22.81 6.62
CA VAL A 92 1.34 23.96 6.42
C VAL A 92 0.53 25.24 6.26
N GLY A 93 -0.40 25.24 5.33
CA GLY A 93 -1.21 26.40 5.03
C GLY A 93 -2.62 26.01 4.65
N ARG A 94 -3.53 26.95 4.71
CA ARG A 94 -4.92 26.71 4.37
C ARG A 94 -5.10 26.24 2.94
N GLY A 95 -5.99 25.29 2.73
CA GLY A 95 -6.32 24.78 1.44
C GLY A 95 -6.55 23.29 1.45
N GLU A 96 -6.53 22.70 0.29
CA GLU A 96 -6.72 21.29 0.09
C GLU A 96 -5.49 20.70 -0.59
N ALA A 97 -5.13 19.49 -0.18
CA ALA A 97 -4.07 18.72 -0.81
C ALA A 97 -4.47 17.26 -0.84
N ASN A 98 -4.11 16.59 -1.89
CA ASN A 98 -4.30 15.15 -2.00
C ASN A 98 -2.97 14.46 -1.73
N ILE A 99 -3.03 13.45 -0.88
CA ILE A 99 -1.86 12.65 -0.54
C ILE A 99 -2.00 11.31 -1.26
N TYR A 100 -0.97 10.93 -1.95
CA TYR A 100 -0.93 9.68 -2.70
C TYR A 100 0.08 8.72 -2.10
N ALA A 101 -0.30 7.46 -2.06
CA ALA A 101 0.61 6.35 -1.81
C ALA A 101 0.70 5.54 -3.09
N THR A 102 1.89 5.34 -3.60
CA THR A 102 2.09 4.72 -4.90
C THR A 102 3.05 3.54 -4.79
N ILE A 103 2.70 2.45 -5.44
CA ILE A 103 3.60 1.31 -5.70
C ILE A 103 3.39 0.91 -7.15
N ASP A 104 4.46 0.93 -7.94
CA ASP A 104 4.43 0.60 -9.36
C ASP A 104 3.33 1.38 -10.09
N ASN A 105 2.28 0.72 -10.52
CA ASN A 105 1.16 1.32 -11.23
C ASN A 105 -0.09 1.50 -10.36
N VAL A 106 -0.01 1.15 -9.09
CA VAL A 106 -1.15 1.21 -8.17
C VAL A 106 -1.00 2.41 -7.26
N GLN A 107 -2.08 3.13 -7.05
CA GLN A 107 -2.07 4.36 -6.30
C GLN A 107 -3.30 4.46 -5.41
N GLY A 108 -3.09 4.83 -4.15
CA GLY A 108 -4.16 5.20 -3.23
C GLY A 108 -4.13 6.70 -2.96
N MET A 109 -5.26 7.26 -2.54
CA MET A 109 -5.41 8.70 -2.31
C MET A 109 -6.08 8.96 -0.96
N SER A 110 -5.62 10.01 -0.30
CA SER A 110 -6.26 10.58 0.89
C SER A 110 -6.35 12.08 0.72
N GLU A 111 -7.48 12.63 1.05
CA GLU A 111 -7.70 14.08 0.97
C GLU A 111 -7.36 14.73 2.30
N VAL A 112 -6.61 15.82 2.25
CA VAL A 112 -6.24 16.59 3.44
C VAL A 112 -6.72 18.02 3.26
N LEU A 113 -7.58 18.42 4.17
CA LEU A 113 -8.05 19.80 4.25
C LEU A 113 -7.38 20.51 5.42
N VAL A 114 -6.69 21.59 5.14
CA VAL A 114 -6.08 22.41 6.19
C VAL A 114 -6.90 23.67 6.35
N SER A 115 -7.50 23.85 7.52
CA SER A 115 -8.33 25.00 7.79
C SER A 115 -8.14 25.48 9.25
N ASP A 116 -8.30 26.76 9.43
CA ASP A 116 -8.26 27.36 10.76
C ASP A 116 -9.70 27.59 11.25
N SER A 117 -10.20 26.60 11.96
CA SER A 117 -11.58 26.65 12.47
C SER A 117 -11.74 27.59 13.67
N ARG A 118 -10.63 27.94 14.28
CA ARG A 118 -10.67 28.77 15.49
C ARG A 118 -11.25 30.15 15.22
N ARG A 119 -10.88 30.73 14.09
CA ARG A 119 -11.37 32.06 13.71
C ARG A 119 -12.87 32.08 13.45
N ARG A 120 -13.39 31.02 12.86
CA ARG A 120 -14.80 30.92 12.52
C ARG A 120 -15.69 30.90 13.75
N VAL A 121 -15.29 30.14 14.75
CA VAL A 121 -16.06 30.03 15.99
C VAL A 121 -16.14 31.38 16.72
N LEU A 122 -15.03 32.09 16.78
CA LEU A 122 -15.00 33.38 17.45
C LEU A 122 -15.89 34.41 16.77
N SER A 123 -15.90 34.44 15.45
CA SER A 123 -16.72 35.41 14.73
C SER A 123 -18.22 35.11 14.88
N GLU A 124 -18.61 33.88 14.93
CA GLU A 124 -20.00 33.51 15.15
C GLU A 124 -20.49 33.87 16.54
N MET A 125 -19.67 33.62 17.52
CA MET A 125 -20.03 33.98 18.88
C MET A 125 -20.19 35.48 19.06
N PHE A 126 -19.39 36.24 18.38
CA PHE A 126 -19.47 37.71 18.45
C PHE A 126 -20.79 38.23 17.89
N THR A 127 -21.19 37.67 16.75
CA THR A 127 -22.41 38.12 16.12
C THR A 127 -23.63 37.76 16.91
N SER A 128 -23.64 36.67 17.62
CA SER A 128 -24.78 36.25 18.39
C SER A 128 -24.96 37.02 19.69
N SER A 129 -23.94 37.67 20.18
CA SER A 129 -24.04 38.42 21.44
C SER A 129 -24.69 39.80 21.29
N THR A 130 -24.82 40.24 20.05
CA THR A 130 -25.50 41.50 19.82
C THR A 130 -26.96 41.35 19.51
#